data_77a01365da9bc1fd7e7519c877831462
#
_entry.id   77a01365da9bc1fd7e7519c877831462
#
_cell.length_a   1.000
_cell.length_b   1.000
_cell.length_c   1.000
_cell.angle_alpha   90.00
_cell.angle_beta   90.00
_cell.angle_gamma   90.00
#
_symmetry.space_group_name_H-M   'P 1'
#
loop_
_entity.id
_entity.type
_entity.pdbx_description
1 polymer ?
#
loop_
_entity_poly.entity_id
_entity_poly.type
_entity_poly.pdbx_seq_one_letter_code
_entity_poly.pdbx_strand_id
1 'polypeptide(L)'
;AAGAEFHAGEAGEVCGAPGKSHRRRWHRAGGRKEPAGSLRRAGPGDYGIENMNGISLKKSGNVTTFFQWRGSLTNPTKLEATFRSNIQSSISSNTIRQYIQYLEDAFIIQKAQRYNVKGRKYIGSPIKYYFEDVGLRNARLGFREVEETHLMENIIFNELRVRGYSVDVGIVDKREKIDGHLTRKQLEIDFMATLGNRRYYIQSAFRLPDAEKIRQEKASLINVKDSFKKIIIVKDVINVSRDEDGITMMSIYDFLLKENSLEL
;
A
#
# COMPACT_ATOMS: atom_id res chain seq x y z
N ALA A 1 -37.45 -47.36 -6.15
CA ALA A 1 -37.97 -48.10 -4.99
C ALA A 1 -37.31 -47.53 -3.71
N ALA A 2 -38.15 -47.21 -2.71
CA ALA A 2 -37.88 -46.74 -1.35
C ALA A 2 -37.22 -45.32 -1.27
N GLY A 3 -37.82 -44.23 -0.81
CA GLY A 3 -38.95 -44.04 0.12
C GLY A 3 -38.45 -43.93 1.55
N ALA A 4 -38.12 -42.72 2.03
CA ALA A 4 -38.00 -42.46 3.45
C ALA A 4 -38.56 -41.06 3.74
N GLU A 5 -39.65 -41.10 4.52
CA GLU A 5 -40.46 -39.96 4.96
C GLU A 5 -39.80 -39.24 6.12
N PHE A 6 -40.03 -37.92 6.13
CA PHE A 6 -39.71 -37.04 7.25
C PHE A 6 -40.87 -36.98 8.23
N HIS A 7 -40.61 -37.25 9.52
CA HIS A 7 -41.52 -36.94 10.62
C HIS A 7 -41.18 -35.59 11.23
N ALA A 8 -42.18 -34.71 11.27
CA ALA A 8 -42.22 -33.52 12.06
C ALA A 8 -42.55 -33.84 13.52
N GLY A 9 -41.87 -33.25 14.45
CA GLY A 9 -42.12 -33.33 15.89
C GLY A 9 -42.32 -31.94 16.47
N GLU A 10 -43.43 -31.83 17.19
CA GLU A 10 -44.11 -30.63 17.65
C GLU A 10 -43.44 -29.84 18.76
N ALA A 11 -43.95 -28.63 18.92
CA ALA A 11 -43.66 -27.58 19.84
C ALA A 11 -43.86 -27.96 21.34
N GLY A 12 -43.08 -27.30 22.19
CA GLY A 12 -43.29 -27.21 23.63
C GLY A 12 -42.98 -25.80 24.13
N GLU A 13 -44.05 -25.04 24.30
CA GLU A 13 -44.06 -23.78 25.07
C GLU A 13 -43.89 -24.08 26.55
N VAL A 14 -43.00 -23.34 27.25
CA VAL A 14 -43.15 -23.14 28.70
C VAL A 14 -42.88 -21.68 29.03
N CYS A 15 -43.95 -21.01 29.42
CA CYS A 15 -43.97 -19.71 30.11
C CYS A 15 -43.31 -19.76 31.48
N GLY A 16 -42.55 -18.71 31.85
CA GLY A 16 -42.10 -18.48 33.19
C GLY A 16 -41.73 -17.00 33.38
N ALA A 17 -42.60 -16.25 34.06
CA ALA A 17 -42.48 -14.83 34.38
C ALA A 17 -41.68 -14.63 35.72
N PRO A 18 -41.57 -13.37 36.30
CA PRO A 18 -40.34 -12.57 36.28
C PRO A 18 -39.71 -12.46 37.69
N GLY A 19 -38.41 -12.36 37.76
CA GLY A 19 -37.64 -12.22 38.99
C GLY A 19 -36.89 -10.87 39.12
N LYS A 20 -37.47 -10.02 39.93
CA LYS A 20 -36.92 -8.95 40.80
C LYS A 20 -35.59 -8.28 40.46
N SER A 21 -35.73 -7.00 40.13
CA SER A 21 -34.72 -5.94 40.13
C SER A 21 -33.97 -5.81 41.48
N HIS A 22 -32.64 -6.00 41.46
CA HIS A 22 -31.75 -5.46 42.49
C HIS A 22 -31.11 -4.15 42.00
N ARG A 23 -31.75 -3.03 42.42
CA ARG A 23 -31.10 -1.71 42.37
C ARG A 23 -29.95 -1.71 43.39
N ARG A 24 -28.70 -1.71 42.96
CA ARG A 24 -27.58 -1.34 43.80
C ARG A 24 -27.45 0.19 43.80
N ARG A 25 -27.68 0.74 45.00
CA ARG A 25 -27.56 2.14 45.37
C ARG A 25 -26.06 2.47 45.48
N TRP A 26 -25.56 3.31 44.57
CA TRP A 26 -24.22 3.87 44.72
C TRP A 26 -24.27 5.09 45.60
N HIS A 27 -23.54 5.02 46.71
CA HIS A 27 -23.37 6.14 47.63
C HIS A 27 -22.54 7.26 47.00
N ARG A 28 -23.07 8.45 47.07
CA ARG A 28 -22.45 9.71 46.71
C ARG A 28 -21.31 9.98 47.72
N ALA A 29 -20.05 9.96 47.26
CA ALA A 29 -18.92 10.51 48.00
C ALA A 29 -18.51 11.84 47.38
N GLY A 30 -18.38 12.79 48.22
CA GLY A 30 -17.91 14.12 48.26
C GLY A 30 -17.26 14.77 47.03
N GLY A 31 -17.76 15.98 46.75
CA GLY A 31 -17.31 16.84 45.68
C GLY A 31 -15.87 17.34 45.84
N ARG A 32 -15.19 17.41 44.68
CA ARG A 32 -14.19 18.45 44.41
C ARG A 32 -14.67 19.21 43.18
N LYS A 33 -14.84 20.51 43.34
CA LYS A 33 -15.09 21.44 42.23
C LYS A 33 -13.82 21.52 41.40
N GLU A 34 -13.86 21.03 40.17
CA GLU A 34 -12.88 21.38 39.16
C GLU A 34 -13.25 22.74 38.54
N PRO A 35 -12.27 23.61 38.27
CA PRO A 35 -12.54 24.88 37.61
C PRO A 35 -12.94 24.66 36.15
N ALA A 36 -13.97 25.39 35.73
CA ALA A 36 -14.47 25.42 34.34
C ALA A 36 -13.36 25.87 33.40
N GLY A 37 -12.64 24.89 32.82
CA GLY A 37 -11.79 25.08 31.67
C GLY A 37 -12.68 25.12 30.44
N SER A 38 -12.71 26.25 29.73
CA SER A 38 -13.38 26.44 28.49
C SER A 38 -12.98 25.36 27.46
N LEU A 39 -13.91 24.51 27.09
CA LEU A 39 -13.79 23.64 25.92
C LEU A 39 -13.65 24.53 24.68
N ARG A 40 -12.42 24.80 24.26
CA ARG A 40 -12.15 25.29 22.93
C ARG A 40 -12.55 24.19 21.95
N ARG A 41 -13.52 24.45 21.09
CA ARG A 41 -13.82 23.59 19.95
C ARG A 41 -12.55 23.45 19.12
N ALA A 42 -11.97 22.26 19.09
CA ALA A 42 -10.90 21.94 18.17
C ALA A 42 -11.42 22.12 16.74
N GLY A 43 -10.71 22.93 15.96
CA GLY A 43 -11.00 23.09 14.54
C GLY A 43 -10.71 21.79 13.78
N PRO A 44 -11.23 21.60 12.57
CA PRO A 44 -10.99 20.42 11.76
C PRO A 44 -9.50 20.38 11.33
N GLY A 45 -8.67 19.69 12.08
CA GLY A 45 -7.24 19.57 11.83
C GLY A 45 -6.39 19.19 13.05
N ASP A 46 -6.94 19.24 14.25
CA ASP A 46 -6.21 19.03 15.51
C ASP A 46 -6.49 17.66 16.14
N TYR A 47 -6.38 16.59 15.36
CA TYR A 47 -6.23 15.26 15.93
C TYR A 47 -4.73 15.01 16.12
N GLY A 48 -4.20 15.47 17.26
CA GLY A 48 -2.86 15.14 17.68
C GLY A 48 -2.76 13.64 17.90
N ILE A 49 -1.88 12.98 17.15
CA ILE A 49 -1.33 11.69 17.56
C ILE A 49 -0.39 12.02 18.72
N GLU A 50 -0.96 12.14 19.90
CA GLU A 50 -0.18 12.28 21.13
C GLU A 50 0.33 10.90 21.54
N ASN A 51 1.64 10.80 21.59
CA ASN A 51 2.41 9.77 22.27
C ASN A 51 2.37 8.33 21.72
N MET A 52 3.16 8.08 20.70
CA MET A 52 3.91 6.83 20.66
C MET A 52 5.28 7.08 21.29
N ASN A 53 5.54 6.51 22.47
CA ASN A 53 6.83 6.54 23.17
C ASN A 53 7.45 7.92 23.45
N GLY A 54 6.64 8.92 23.85
CA GLY A 54 7.17 10.22 24.32
C GLY A 54 7.65 11.18 23.24
N ILE A 55 7.47 10.87 21.96
CA ILE A 55 7.82 11.75 20.84
C ILE A 55 6.60 12.56 20.45
N SER A 56 6.49 13.77 20.96
CA SER A 56 5.50 14.74 20.51
C SER A 56 5.83 15.19 19.07
N LEU A 57 5.05 14.74 18.10
CA LEU A 57 5.10 15.25 16.72
C LEU A 57 4.46 16.65 16.67
N LYS A 58 5.04 17.61 17.38
CA LYS A 58 4.51 18.98 17.59
C LYS A 58 4.40 19.86 16.33
N LYS A 59 4.68 19.32 15.13
CA LYS A 59 4.46 20.05 13.87
C LYS A 59 3.66 19.19 12.90
N SER A 60 2.39 19.44 12.81
CA SER A 60 1.46 18.77 11.88
C SER A 60 1.96 18.73 10.41
N GLY A 61 2.74 19.71 9.99
CA GLY A 61 3.37 19.73 8.67
C GLY A 61 4.33 18.59 8.39
N ASN A 62 5.07 18.10 9.39
CA ASN A 62 6.05 17.01 9.20
C ASN A 62 5.37 15.68 8.87
N VAL A 63 4.28 15.37 9.56
CA VAL A 63 3.52 14.12 9.33
C VAL A 63 2.87 14.14 7.95
N THR A 64 2.26 15.26 7.55
CA THR A 64 1.62 15.41 6.24
C THR A 64 2.58 15.15 5.09
N THR A 65 3.84 15.59 5.21
CA THR A 65 4.87 15.35 4.19
C THR A 65 5.18 13.86 4.00
N PHE A 66 5.13 13.04 5.06
CA PHE A 66 5.24 11.59 4.92
C PHE A 66 4.07 10.99 4.13
N PHE A 67 2.86 11.50 4.31
CA PHE A 67 1.68 11.02 3.60
C PHE A 67 1.61 11.50 2.13
N GLN A 68 2.38 12.52 1.77
CA GLN A 68 2.56 12.97 0.37
C GLN A 68 3.50 12.07 -0.44
N TRP A 69 4.11 11.05 0.18
CA TRP A 69 4.91 10.09 -0.57
C TRP A 69 4.03 9.25 -1.48
N ARG A 70 4.34 9.31 -2.75
CA ARG A 70 3.53 8.82 -3.85
C ARG A 70 4.15 7.57 -4.47
N GLY A 71 4.41 6.50 -3.73
CA GLY A 71 4.99 5.27 -4.31
C GLY A 71 6.34 5.47 -5.03
N SER A 72 6.95 6.67 -4.91
CA SER A 72 8.24 6.95 -5.55
C SER A 72 9.41 6.42 -4.75
N LEU A 73 10.47 6.04 -5.44
CA LEU A 73 11.72 5.65 -4.82
C LEU A 73 12.28 6.78 -3.93
N THR A 74 12.48 6.48 -2.66
CA THR A 74 12.98 7.45 -1.69
C THR A 74 14.04 6.88 -0.76
N ASN A 75 14.74 7.76 -0.07
CA ASN A 75 15.65 7.42 1.00
C ASN A 75 15.64 8.52 2.07
N PRO A 76 16.11 8.24 3.31
CA PRO A 76 16.09 9.23 4.39
C PRO A 76 16.81 10.53 4.07
N THR A 77 17.88 10.51 3.30
CA THR A 77 18.63 11.71 2.89
C THR A 77 17.84 12.58 1.91
N LYS A 78 17.16 11.95 0.91
CA LYS A 78 16.29 12.68 -0.02
C LYS A 78 15.14 13.35 0.72
N LEU A 79 14.59 12.65 1.72
CA LEU A 79 13.54 13.18 2.56
C LEU A 79 14.02 14.32 3.44
N GLU A 80 15.19 14.21 4.07
CA GLU A 80 15.80 15.29 4.81
C GLU A 80 15.91 16.56 3.96
N ALA A 81 16.37 16.43 2.72
CA ALA A 81 16.43 17.55 1.78
C ALA A 81 15.04 18.15 1.50
N THR A 82 14.02 17.28 1.30
CA THR A 82 12.64 17.73 1.10
C THR A 82 12.06 18.43 2.33
N PHE A 83 12.30 17.89 3.53
CA PHE A 83 11.88 18.54 4.78
C PHE A 83 12.55 19.90 4.97
N ARG A 84 13.83 19.99 4.64
CA ARG A 84 14.59 21.24 4.74
C ARG A 84 14.07 22.30 3.76
N SER A 85 13.78 21.93 2.51
CA SER A 85 13.33 22.87 1.47
C SER A 85 11.87 23.30 1.66
N ASN A 86 10.96 22.37 1.95
CA ASN A 86 9.53 22.64 1.93
C ASN A 86 8.96 23.11 3.27
N ILE A 87 9.53 22.66 4.39
CA ILE A 87 8.99 22.90 5.73
C ILE A 87 9.97 23.69 6.60
N GLN A 88 11.15 24.02 6.08
CA GLN A 88 12.23 24.68 6.84
C GLN A 88 12.56 23.95 8.16
N SER A 89 12.43 22.62 8.15
CA SER A 89 12.68 21.78 9.31
C SER A 89 14.10 21.24 9.30
N SER A 90 14.76 21.29 10.44
CA SER A 90 16.12 20.76 10.66
C SER A 90 16.13 19.28 11.10
N ILE A 91 15.16 18.48 10.65
CA ILE A 91 15.10 17.06 10.99
C ILE A 91 16.22 16.31 10.31
N SER A 92 17.01 15.54 11.08
CA SER A 92 18.09 14.73 10.55
C SER A 92 17.61 13.48 9.83
N SER A 93 18.42 12.95 8.89
CA SER A 93 18.12 11.68 8.21
C SER A 93 17.97 10.49 9.18
N ASN A 94 18.67 10.51 10.32
CA ASN A 94 18.52 9.48 11.35
C ASN A 94 17.14 9.55 12.03
N THR A 95 16.66 10.74 12.36
CA THR A 95 15.32 10.94 12.92
C THR A 95 14.24 10.52 11.91
N ILE A 96 14.44 10.85 10.63
CA ILE A 96 13.54 10.42 9.56
C ILE A 96 13.49 8.89 9.45
N ARG A 97 14.65 8.22 9.55
CA ARG A 97 14.71 6.76 9.55
C ARG A 97 13.94 6.15 10.72
N GLN A 98 14.02 6.73 11.91
CA GLN A 98 13.23 6.30 13.06
C GLN A 98 11.73 6.49 12.84
N TYR A 99 11.30 7.60 12.26
CA TYR A 99 9.88 7.82 11.95
C TYR A 99 9.36 6.81 10.92
N ILE A 100 10.13 6.52 9.87
CA ILE A 100 9.79 5.48 8.91
C ILE A 100 9.63 4.14 9.63
N GLN A 101 10.57 3.77 10.50
CA GLN A 101 10.49 2.53 11.25
C GLN A 101 9.23 2.46 12.13
N TYR A 102 8.86 3.54 12.80
CA TYR A 102 7.63 3.58 13.60
C TYR A 102 6.37 3.43 12.74
N LEU A 103 6.36 3.98 11.52
CA LEU A 103 5.25 3.80 10.59
C LEU A 103 5.18 2.36 10.06
N GLU A 104 6.31 1.70 9.83
CA GLU A 104 6.38 0.27 9.48
C GLU A 104 5.91 -0.60 10.65
N ASP A 105 6.39 -0.35 11.88
CA ASP A 105 6.03 -1.10 13.10
C ASP A 105 4.54 -0.94 13.45
N ALA A 106 3.95 0.20 13.10
CA ALA A 106 2.52 0.49 13.28
C ALA A 106 1.65 -0.02 12.12
N PHE A 107 2.21 -0.74 11.15
CA PHE A 107 1.51 -1.23 9.95
C PHE A 107 0.78 -0.12 9.15
N ILE A 108 1.34 1.09 9.15
CA ILE A 108 0.81 2.21 8.34
C ILE A 108 1.37 2.16 6.94
N ILE A 109 2.66 1.79 6.82
CA ILE A 109 3.36 1.63 5.54
C ILE A 109 4.12 0.31 5.51
N GLN A 110 4.30 -0.20 4.29
CA GLN A 110 5.22 -1.31 4.00
C GLN A 110 6.27 -0.88 2.99
N LYS A 111 7.46 -1.47 3.09
CA LYS A 111 8.55 -1.25 2.14
C LYS A 111 8.58 -2.32 1.06
N ALA A 112 8.86 -1.88 -0.17
CA ALA A 112 9.29 -2.73 -1.27
C ALA A 112 10.76 -2.42 -1.60
N GLN A 113 11.63 -3.41 -1.41
CA GLN A 113 13.06 -3.26 -1.65
C GLN A 113 13.37 -3.38 -3.15
N ARG A 114 14.42 -2.72 -3.59
CA ARG A 114 14.89 -2.90 -4.97
C ARG A 114 15.70 -4.19 -5.10
N TYR A 115 15.34 -4.98 -6.08
CA TYR A 115 16.01 -6.24 -6.40
C TYR A 115 16.58 -6.20 -7.82
N ASN A 116 17.87 -6.38 -7.96
CA ASN A 116 18.50 -6.52 -9.27
C ASN A 116 18.21 -7.92 -9.82
N VAL A 117 17.32 -7.97 -10.81
CA VAL A 117 16.83 -9.24 -11.40
C VAL A 117 17.97 -10.07 -11.97
N LYS A 118 18.88 -9.45 -12.74
CA LYS A 118 20.03 -10.12 -13.33
C LYS A 118 21.10 -10.49 -12.32
N GLY A 119 21.43 -9.57 -11.42
CA GLY A 119 22.45 -9.76 -10.39
C GLY A 119 21.98 -10.60 -9.22
N ARG A 120 20.69 -10.91 -9.12
CA ARG A 120 20.05 -11.69 -8.05
C ARG A 120 20.42 -11.21 -6.65
N LYS A 121 20.38 -9.89 -6.44
CA LYS A 121 20.75 -9.25 -5.17
C LYS A 121 19.87 -8.03 -4.88
N TYR A 122 19.65 -7.78 -3.59
CA TYR A 122 19.00 -6.57 -3.14
C TYR A 122 19.88 -5.34 -3.30
N ILE A 123 19.22 -4.21 -3.58
CA ILE A 123 19.83 -2.89 -3.65
C ILE A 123 19.27 -2.10 -2.46
N GLY A 124 20.15 -1.74 -1.53
CA GLY A 124 19.73 -1.20 -0.22
C GLY A 124 19.02 0.17 -0.26
N SER A 125 19.17 0.94 -1.33
CA SER A 125 18.56 2.28 -1.44
C SER A 125 18.56 2.75 -2.90
N PRO A 126 17.59 3.55 -3.32
CA PRO A 126 16.36 3.98 -2.62
C PRO A 126 15.32 2.84 -2.50
N ILE A 127 14.29 3.05 -1.68
CA ILE A 127 13.22 2.09 -1.35
C ILE A 127 11.88 2.72 -1.76
N LYS A 128 10.89 1.91 -2.18
CA LYS A 128 9.48 2.32 -2.29
C LYS A 128 8.74 1.98 -1.00
N TYR A 129 7.80 2.84 -0.63
CA TYR A 129 6.89 2.62 0.49
C TYR A 129 5.45 2.71 0.01
N TYR A 130 4.63 1.78 0.45
CA TYR A 130 3.22 1.70 0.13
C TYR A 130 2.41 1.78 1.42
N PHE A 131 1.25 2.44 1.38
CA PHE A 131 0.35 2.51 2.52
C PHE A 131 -0.48 1.24 2.60
N GLU A 132 -0.63 0.69 3.81
CA GLU A 132 -1.53 -0.45 4.04
C GLU A 132 -2.99 -0.06 3.78
N ASP A 133 -3.36 1.15 4.17
CA ASP A 133 -4.69 1.72 3.94
C ASP A 133 -4.57 3.04 3.16
N VAL A 134 -4.96 2.98 1.89
CA VAL A 134 -4.97 4.16 1.01
C VAL A 134 -6.08 5.16 1.38
N GLY A 135 -7.15 4.71 2.04
CA GLY A 135 -8.21 5.57 2.57
C GLY A 135 -7.68 6.42 3.72
N LEU A 136 -6.96 5.82 4.66
CA LEU A 136 -6.30 6.54 5.76
C LEU A 136 -5.30 7.58 5.21
N ARG A 137 -4.47 7.20 4.22
CA ARG A 137 -3.58 8.14 3.53
C ARG A 137 -4.35 9.33 2.95
N ASN A 138 -5.39 9.06 2.17
CA ASN A 138 -6.16 10.10 1.50
C ASN A 138 -6.91 10.99 2.50
N ALA A 139 -7.47 10.42 3.57
CA ALA A 139 -8.11 11.17 4.66
C ALA A 139 -7.11 12.13 5.33
N ARG A 140 -5.88 11.67 5.60
CA ARG A 140 -4.83 12.52 6.19
C ARG A 140 -4.43 13.68 5.28
N LEU A 141 -4.49 13.49 3.95
CA LEU A 141 -4.26 14.53 2.95
C LEU A 141 -5.51 15.39 2.67
N GLY A 142 -6.62 15.15 3.39
CA GLY A 142 -7.89 15.85 3.19
C GLY A 142 -8.49 15.60 1.79
N PHE A 143 -8.20 14.46 1.19
CA PHE A 143 -8.63 14.04 -0.16
C PHE A 143 -8.25 15.03 -1.29
N ARG A 144 -7.24 15.89 -1.07
CA ARG A 144 -6.85 16.94 -2.02
C ARG A 144 -5.87 16.50 -3.09
N GLU A 145 -5.13 15.43 -2.81
CA GLU A 145 -4.04 14.92 -3.67
C GLU A 145 -4.25 13.45 -4.00
N VAL A 146 -5.37 13.15 -4.67
CA VAL A 146 -5.65 11.79 -5.14
C VAL A 146 -5.04 11.62 -6.53
N GLU A 147 -3.85 11.07 -6.59
CA GLU A 147 -3.23 10.66 -7.86
C GLU A 147 -3.58 9.21 -8.15
N GLU A 148 -4.52 9.01 -9.05
CA GLU A 148 -5.06 7.68 -9.38
C GLU A 148 -3.99 6.68 -9.83
N THR A 149 -2.93 7.13 -10.50
CA THR A 149 -1.81 6.28 -10.92
C THR A 149 -1.11 5.63 -9.73
N HIS A 150 -0.73 6.44 -8.74
CA HIS A 150 -0.07 5.92 -7.53
C HIS A 150 -1.03 5.15 -6.63
N LEU A 151 -2.32 5.54 -6.64
CA LEU A 151 -3.35 4.80 -5.92
C LEU A 151 -3.50 3.39 -6.49
N MET A 152 -3.58 3.25 -7.82
CA MET A 152 -3.63 1.96 -8.50
C MET A 152 -2.40 1.10 -8.18
N GLU A 153 -1.21 1.68 -8.23
CA GLU A 153 0.03 0.98 -7.89
C GLU A 153 0.00 0.49 -6.43
N ASN A 154 -0.45 1.32 -5.48
CA ASN A 154 -0.58 0.93 -4.07
C ASN A 154 -1.61 -0.19 -3.88
N ILE A 155 -2.74 -0.15 -4.58
CA ILE A 155 -3.76 -1.20 -4.52
C ILE A 155 -3.21 -2.52 -5.03
N ILE A 156 -2.47 -2.52 -6.15
CA ILE A 156 -1.84 -3.73 -6.69
C ILE A 156 -0.84 -4.31 -5.67
N PHE A 157 0.00 -3.46 -5.06
CA PHE A 157 0.92 -3.89 -4.02
C PHE A 157 0.21 -4.58 -2.87
N ASN A 158 -0.83 -3.93 -2.31
CA ASN A 158 -1.58 -4.46 -1.17
C ASN A 158 -2.24 -5.79 -1.52
N GLU A 159 -2.87 -5.89 -2.69
CA GLU A 159 -3.50 -7.14 -3.14
C GLU A 159 -2.49 -8.28 -3.28
N LEU A 160 -1.31 -8.02 -3.86
CA LEU A 160 -0.24 -9.02 -3.95
C LEU A 160 0.20 -9.49 -2.55
N ARG A 161 0.29 -8.57 -1.59
CA ARG A 161 0.63 -8.89 -0.19
C ARG A 161 -0.45 -9.72 0.49
N VAL A 162 -1.72 -9.37 0.30
CA VAL A 162 -2.89 -10.13 0.82
C VAL A 162 -2.88 -11.56 0.28
N ARG A 163 -2.52 -11.74 -1.00
CA ARG A 163 -2.35 -13.08 -1.62
C ARG A 163 -1.11 -13.84 -1.15
N GLY A 164 -0.33 -13.28 -0.22
CA GLY A 164 0.83 -13.93 0.40
C GLY A 164 2.13 -13.79 -0.38
N TYR A 165 2.20 -12.97 -1.43
CA TYR A 165 3.44 -12.75 -2.17
C TYR A 165 4.42 -11.86 -1.38
N SER A 166 5.71 -12.19 -1.45
CA SER A 166 6.78 -11.23 -1.19
C SER A 166 6.90 -10.32 -2.41
N VAL A 167 6.85 -9.01 -2.19
CA VAL A 167 6.80 -8.03 -3.28
C VAL A 167 7.99 -7.08 -3.17
N ASP A 168 8.79 -7.05 -4.23
CA ASP A 168 9.95 -6.18 -4.38
C ASP A 168 9.82 -5.35 -5.67
N VAL A 169 10.64 -4.30 -5.78
CA VAL A 169 10.78 -3.52 -7.02
C VAL A 169 11.87 -4.16 -7.88
N GLY A 170 11.52 -4.58 -9.08
CA GLY A 170 12.49 -5.17 -10.01
C GLY A 170 13.37 -4.13 -10.68
N ILE A 171 14.69 -4.36 -10.75
CA ILE A 171 15.64 -3.51 -11.48
C ILE A 171 16.31 -4.34 -12.55
N VAL A 172 16.23 -3.84 -13.78
CA VAL A 172 16.82 -4.47 -14.97
C VAL A 172 17.78 -3.50 -15.65
N ASP A 173 18.96 -3.94 -15.97
CA ASP A 173 19.95 -3.14 -16.68
C ASP A 173 19.76 -3.30 -18.20
N LYS A 174 19.50 -2.20 -18.89
CA LYS A 174 19.51 -2.11 -20.36
C LYS A 174 20.82 -1.44 -20.81
N ARG A 175 21.47 -2.03 -21.81
CA ARG A 175 22.62 -1.42 -22.47
C ARG A 175 22.16 -0.79 -23.77
N GLU A 176 22.44 0.48 -23.94
CA GLU A 176 22.13 1.24 -25.16
C GLU A 176 23.42 1.91 -25.67
N LYS A 177 23.56 2.00 -26.99
CA LYS A 177 24.58 2.86 -27.60
C LYS A 177 23.96 4.24 -27.84
N ILE A 178 24.50 5.25 -27.17
CA ILE A 178 24.13 6.66 -27.37
C ILE A 178 25.39 7.36 -27.86
N ASP A 179 25.33 8.00 -29.02
CA ASP A 179 26.45 8.72 -29.63
C ASP A 179 27.75 7.90 -29.72
N GLY A 180 27.60 6.59 -30.06
CA GLY A 180 28.74 5.67 -30.18
C GLY A 180 29.23 5.10 -28.83
N HIS A 181 28.83 5.65 -27.70
CA HIS A 181 29.20 5.17 -26.37
C HIS A 181 28.21 4.18 -25.78
N LEU A 182 28.70 3.10 -25.17
CA LEU A 182 27.86 2.09 -24.52
C LEU A 182 27.39 2.65 -23.16
N THR A 183 26.13 3.04 -23.08
CA THR A 183 25.52 3.55 -21.86
C THR A 183 24.68 2.46 -21.18
N ARG A 184 24.74 2.39 -19.84
CA ARG A 184 23.91 1.50 -19.04
C ARG A 184 22.75 2.31 -18.44
N LYS A 185 21.51 1.93 -18.80
CA LYS A 185 20.29 2.49 -18.24
C LYS A 185 19.63 1.45 -17.33
N GLN A 186 19.17 1.87 -16.15
CA GLN A 186 18.35 1.03 -15.30
C GLN A 186 16.87 1.24 -15.62
N LEU A 187 16.17 0.15 -15.85
CA LEU A 187 14.72 0.11 -16.01
C LEU A 187 14.10 -0.48 -14.74
N GLU A 188 12.97 0.06 -14.35
CA GLU A 188 12.22 -0.39 -13.18
C GLU A 188 11.06 -1.28 -13.60
N ILE A 189 10.83 -2.34 -12.85
CA ILE A 189 9.62 -3.15 -12.87
C ILE A 189 8.92 -2.86 -11.56
N ASP A 190 7.67 -2.39 -11.61
CA ASP A 190 6.96 -1.94 -10.43
C ASP A 190 6.90 -3.01 -9.35
N PHE A 191 6.60 -4.26 -9.74
CA PHE A 191 6.53 -5.37 -8.80
C PHE A 191 7.20 -6.63 -9.33
N MET A 192 8.05 -7.19 -8.51
CA MET A 192 8.51 -8.57 -8.59
C MET A 192 7.84 -9.34 -7.44
N ALA A 193 6.76 -10.06 -7.76
CA ALA A 193 5.99 -10.84 -6.78
C ALA A 193 6.49 -12.27 -6.73
N THR A 194 6.89 -12.76 -5.56
CA THR A 194 7.45 -14.10 -5.37
C THR A 194 6.71 -14.86 -4.27
N LEU A 195 6.28 -16.10 -4.56
CA LEU A 195 5.67 -17.02 -3.60
C LEU A 195 6.18 -18.43 -3.86
N GLY A 196 7.05 -18.92 -2.99
CA GLY A 196 7.75 -20.19 -3.18
C GLY A 196 8.59 -20.18 -4.46
N ASN A 197 8.29 -21.08 -5.40
CA ASN A 197 8.95 -21.17 -6.71
C ASN A 197 8.27 -20.34 -7.81
N ARG A 198 7.13 -19.71 -7.52
CA ARG A 198 6.41 -18.85 -8.47
C ARG A 198 6.94 -17.43 -8.38
N ARG A 199 7.14 -16.81 -9.54
CA ARG A 199 7.55 -15.41 -9.67
C ARG A 199 6.81 -14.77 -10.83
N TYR A 200 6.40 -13.52 -10.61
CA TYR A 200 5.72 -12.69 -11.60
C TYR A 200 6.42 -11.33 -11.66
N TYR A 201 6.58 -10.81 -12.87
CA TYR A 201 7.02 -9.45 -13.11
C TYR A 201 5.82 -8.65 -13.56
N ILE A 202 5.47 -7.63 -12.81
CA ILE A 202 4.21 -6.90 -12.98
C ILE A 202 4.51 -5.42 -13.14
N GLN A 203 3.94 -4.81 -14.20
CA GLN A 203 3.98 -3.38 -14.46
C GLN A 203 2.58 -2.82 -14.28
N SER A 204 2.46 -1.68 -13.58
CA SER A 204 1.23 -0.94 -13.41
C SER A 204 1.15 0.18 -14.44
N ALA A 205 0.24 0.08 -15.40
CA ALA A 205 0.04 1.09 -16.43
C ALA A 205 -1.35 1.69 -16.33
N PHE A 206 -1.46 2.92 -15.84
CA PHE A 206 -2.77 3.55 -15.63
C PHE A 206 -3.56 3.70 -16.94
N ARG A 207 -2.88 4.13 -18.03
CA ARG A 207 -3.43 4.21 -19.39
C ARG A 207 -2.36 3.87 -20.40
N LEU A 208 -2.80 3.25 -21.49
CA LEU A 208 -1.97 2.90 -22.66
C LEU A 208 -2.56 3.55 -23.91
N PRO A 209 -2.43 4.88 -24.08
CA PRO A 209 -3.10 5.61 -25.15
C PRO A 209 -2.60 5.27 -26.54
N ASP A 210 -1.35 4.84 -26.68
CA ASP A 210 -0.69 4.60 -27.96
C ASP A 210 0.38 3.52 -27.88
N ALA A 211 0.87 3.12 -29.06
CA ALA A 211 1.89 2.08 -29.21
C ALA A 211 3.24 2.46 -28.58
N GLU A 212 3.55 3.75 -28.52
CA GLU A 212 4.80 4.21 -27.91
C GLU A 212 4.76 4.03 -26.38
N LYS A 213 3.67 4.41 -25.74
CA LYS A 213 3.45 4.19 -24.31
C LYS A 213 3.48 2.69 -23.98
N ILE A 214 2.83 1.86 -24.80
CA ILE A 214 2.89 0.40 -24.64
C ILE A 214 4.34 -0.11 -24.70
N ARG A 215 5.16 0.36 -25.66
CA ARG A 215 6.57 -0.02 -25.74
C ARG A 215 7.38 0.43 -24.53
N GLN A 216 7.09 1.63 -24.00
CA GLN A 216 7.76 2.13 -22.79
C GLN A 216 7.46 1.25 -21.58
N GLU A 217 6.19 0.90 -21.34
CA GLU A 217 5.79 0.03 -20.22
C GLU A 217 6.34 -1.40 -20.37
N LYS A 218 6.40 -1.93 -21.58
CA LYS A 218 7.00 -3.23 -21.85
C LYS A 218 8.51 -3.27 -21.74
N ALA A 219 9.19 -2.13 -21.87
CA ALA A 219 10.66 -2.09 -21.99
C ALA A 219 11.40 -2.77 -20.84
N SER A 220 10.93 -2.62 -19.60
CA SER A 220 11.51 -3.29 -18.44
C SER A 220 11.33 -4.81 -18.52
N LEU A 221 10.11 -5.25 -18.84
CA LEU A 221 9.72 -6.67 -18.89
C LEU A 221 10.45 -7.44 -20.04
N ILE A 222 10.59 -6.83 -21.21
CA ILE A 222 11.31 -7.43 -22.35
C ILE A 222 12.80 -7.66 -22.03
N ASN A 223 13.39 -6.77 -21.21
CA ASN A 223 14.78 -6.90 -20.83
C ASN A 223 15.06 -7.94 -19.72
N VAL A 224 14.02 -8.54 -19.13
CA VAL A 224 14.12 -9.72 -18.26
C VAL A 224 14.33 -10.96 -19.13
N LYS A 225 15.42 -11.71 -18.89
CA LYS A 225 15.84 -12.84 -19.72
C LYS A 225 15.46 -14.22 -19.17
N ASP A 226 14.60 -14.25 -18.16
CA ASP A 226 14.08 -15.51 -17.61
C ASP A 226 12.68 -15.85 -18.15
N SER A 227 12.17 -17.03 -17.79
CA SER A 227 10.90 -17.59 -18.25
C SER A 227 9.71 -17.28 -17.36
N PHE A 228 9.92 -16.51 -16.30
CA PHE A 228 8.82 -16.17 -15.39
C PHE A 228 7.80 -15.26 -16.09
N LYS A 229 6.55 -15.37 -15.67
CA LYS A 229 5.43 -14.67 -16.28
C LYS A 229 5.56 -13.17 -16.11
N LYS A 230 5.23 -12.44 -17.17
CA LYS A 230 5.28 -10.98 -17.26
C LYS A 230 3.88 -10.46 -17.51
N ILE A 231 3.47 -9.49 -16.73
CA ILE A 231 2.09 -9.00 -16.70
C ILE A 231 2.11 -7.47 -16.72
N ILE A 232 1.21 -6.88 -17.50
CA ILE A 232 0.87 -5.46 -17.41
C ILE A 232 -0.57 -5.36 -16.94
N ILE A 233 -0.78 -4.66 -15.82
CA ILE A 233 -2.10 -4.38 -15.27
C ILE A 233 -2.48 -2.97 -15.66
N VAL A 234 -3.65 -2.80 -16.31
CA VAL A 234 -4.16 -1.51 -16.77
C VAL A 234 -5.45 -1.15 -16.05
N LYS A 235 -5.75 0.17 -15.94
CA LYS A 235 -7.01 0.65 -15.35
C LYS A 235 -8.21 0.30 -16.21
N ASP A 236 -8.06 0.39 -17.54
CA ASP A 236 -9.16 0.24 -18.45
C ASP A 236 -9.70 -1.20 -18.46
N VAL A 237 -11.00 -1.34 -18.72
CA VAL A 237 -11.62 -2.66 -18.88
C VAL A 237 -11.22 -3.22 -20.22
N ILE A 238 -10.34 -4.20 -20.22
CA ILE A 238 -9.86 -4.91 -21.41
C ILE A 238 -10.01 -6.42 -21.21
N ASN A 239 -10.12 -7.16 -22.29
CA ASN A 239 -10.01 -8.61 -22.23
C ASN A 239 -8.57 -9.02 -21.93
N VAL A 240 -8.40 -10.05 -21.10
CA VAL A 240 -7.09 -10.64 -20.86
C VAL A 240 -6.52 -11.13 -22.20
N SER A 241 -5.33 -10.67 -22.53
CA SER A 241 -4.64 -11.03 -23.77
C SER A 241 -3.16 -11.26 -23.51
N ARG A 242 -2.53 -12.03 -24.40
CA ARG A 242 -1.09 -12.27 -24.37
C ARG A 242 -0.52 -11.88 -25.72
N ASP A 243 0.55 -11.10 -25.71
CA ASP A 243 1.20 -10.61 -26.92
C ASP A 243 2.34 -11.52 -27.41
N GLU A 244 2.98 -11.10 -28.51
CA GLU A 244 4.10 -11.81 -29.14
C GLU A 244 5.34 -11.90 -28.23
N ASP A 245 5.53 -10.95 -27.32
CA ASP A 245 6.60 -10.94 -26.34
C ASP A 245 6.30 -11.87 -25.14
N GLY A 246 5.14 -12.51 -25.13
CA GLY A 246 4.66 -13.37 -24.06
C GLY A 246 4.22 -12.60 -22.81
N ILE A 247 3.95 -11.29 -22.95
CA ILE A 247 3.46 -10.44 -21.88
C ILE A 247 1.93 -10.52 -21.83
N THR A 248 1.39 -10.84 -20.67
CA THR A 248 -0.06 -10.84 -20.43
C THR A 248 -0.52 -9.43 -20.06
N MET A 249 -1.55 -8.92 -20.75
CA MET A 249 -2.24 -7.69 -20.35
C MET A 249 -3.60 -8.02 -19.76
N MET A 250 -3.94 -7.38 -18.65
CA MET A 250 -5.22 -7.54 -17.97
C MET A 250 -5.70 -6.26 -17.32
N SER A 251 -7.01 -6.18 -17.11
CA SER A 251 -7.64 -5.10 -16.35
C SER A 251 -7.32 -5.21 -14.86
N ILE A 252 -7.24 -4.07 -14.16
CA ILE A 252 -7.18 -4.04 -12.70
C ILE A 252 -8.37 -4.77 -12.07
N TYR A 253 -9.53 -4.75 -12.70
CA TYR A 253 -10.73 -5.45 -12.23
C TYR A 253 -10.57 -6.97 -12.32
N ASP A 254 -10.00 -7.48 -13.43
CA ASP A 254 -9.70 -8.91 -13.55
C ASP A 254 -8.66 -9.33 -12.49
N PHE A 255 -7.65 -8.50 -12.27
CA PHE A 255 -6.64 -8.74 -11.26
C PHE A 255 -7.24 -8.83 -9.85
N LEU A 256 -8.10 -7.88 -9.46
CA LEU A 256 -8.66 -7.82 -8.12
C LEU A 256 -9.78 -8.84 -7.86
N LEU A 257 -10.63 -9.10 -8.87
CA LEU A 257 -11.83 -9.91 -8.68
C LEU A 257 -11.62 -11.41 -8.94
N LYS A 258 -10.55 -11.78 -9.66
CA LYS A 258 -10.24 -13.18 -9.95
C LYS A 258 -9.07 -13.64 -9.09
N GLU A 259 -9.31 -14.58 -8.20
CA GLU A 259 -8.30 -15.12 -7.29
C GLU A 259 -7.06 -15.63 -8.04
N ASN A 260 -7.28 -16.36 -9.14
CA ASN A 260 -6.21 -16.94 -9.97
C ASN A 260 -5.79 -16.03 -11.13
N SER A 261 -5.98 -14.71 -11.03
CA SER A 261 -5.70 -13.77 -12.13
C SER A 261 -4.26 -13.81 -12.64
N LEU A 262 -3.29 -14.09 -11.77
CA LEU A 262 -1.88 -14.19 -12.17
C LEU A 262 -1.57 -15.45 -13.00
N GLU A 263 -2.48 -16.43 -13.05
CA GLU A 263 -2.32 -17.66 -13.84
C GLU A 263 -2.99 -17.58 -15.22
N LEU A 264 -3.80 -16.56 -15.48
CA LEU A 264 -4.52 -16.34 -16.75
C LEU A 264 -3.59 -16.15 -17.97
#